data_94814e6f2c1cbb448898ec0ee9fdb0b5
#
_entry.id   94814e6f2c1cbb448898ec0ee9fdb0b5
#
_cell.length_a   1.000
_cell.length_b   1.000
_cell.length_c   1.000
_cell.angle_alpha   90.00
_cell.angle_beta   90.00
_cell.angle_gamma   90.00
#
_symmetry.space_group_name_H-M   'P 1'
#
loop_
_entity.id
_entity.type
_entity.pdbx_description
1 polymer ?
#
loop_
_entity_poly.entity_id
_entity_poly.type
_entity_poly.pdbx_seq_one_letter_code
_entity_poly.pdbx_strand_id
1 'polypeptide(L)'
;MRLLRCGNKGSENPAALDKKGKIRDLSSSIRDLDSENLNFETLSKLKKINLESLPEISKSTRIGPCVNRPGKFVAIGLNYSDHAAETGAKPPSEPIVFMKATSCIVGPNDDVIIPKNSKKTDWEVEIAFVVGKETKYISEKDAPNHIFGYCIVNDISEREFQIEKLGQWVKGKSADTFGPIGPYLVTTDEIANVQKLNLSLNLNGQETQRGNTNKMIFNINFILSYLSNFMSLQPGDIVTTGTPPGVGMGKKPPLYLKFGDEMHLTIDHLGEQHQKVK
;
A
#
# COMPACT_ATOMS: atom_id res chain seq x y z
N MET A 1 5.42 -16.13 0.09
CA MET A 1 5.93 -15.76 -1.27
C MET A 1 5.97 -14.26 -1.42
N ARG A 2 6.87 -13.73 -2.29
CA ARG A 2 6.91 -12.32 -2.68
C ARG A 2 6.52 -12.21 -4.14
N LEU A 3 5.29 -11.77 -4.38
CA LEU A 3 4.71 -11.62 -5.72
C LEU A 3 4.88 -10.16 -6.19
N LEU A 4 5.09 -9.96 -7.49
CA LEU A 4 5.26 -8.65 -8.10
C LEU A 4 4.79 -8.67 -9.55
N ARG A 5 4.70 -7.50 -10.17
CA ARG A 5 4.37 -7.38 -11.60
C ARG A 5 5.46 -6.59 -12.30
N CYS A 6 5.97 -7.09 -13.41
CA CYS A 6 7.10 -6.51 -14.13
C CYS A 6 6.76 -6.24 -15.58
N GLY A 7 7.20 -5.11 -16.12
CA GLY A 7 7.02 -4.75 -17.51
C GLY A 7 6.65 -3.29 -17.72
N ASN A 8 6.32 -2.96 -18.96
CA ASN A 8 5.87 -1.62 -19.33
C ASN A 8 4.52 -1.32 -18.68
N LYS A 9 4.27 -0.04 -18.40
CA LYS A 9 3.01 0.42 -17.78
C LYS A 9 1.80 -0.06 -18.60
N GLY A 10 0.88 -0.76 -17.96
CA GLY A 10 -0.32 -1.32 -18.56
C GLY A 10 -0.13 -2.66 -19.30
N SER A 11 1.09 -3.21 -19.31
CA SER A 11 1.44 -4.50 -19.92
C SER A 11 2.40 -5.29 -19.04
N GLU A 12 2.24 -5.15 -17.72
CA GLU A 12 3.03 -5.89 -16.73
C GLU A 12 2.61 -7.36 -16.71
N ASN A 13 3.58 -8.24 -16.49
CA ASN A 13 3.41 -9.67 -16.29
C ASN A 13 3.54 -10.03 -14.80
N PRO A 14 2.83 -11.05 -14.31
CA PRO A 14 2.98 -11.56 -12.96
C PRO A 14 4.34 -12.24 -12.79
N ALA A 15 4.95 -12.05 -11.62
CA ALA A 15 6.25 -12.59 -11.29
C ALA A 15 6.34 -12.91 -9.79
N ALA A 16 7.38 -13.65 -9.38
CA ALA A 16 7.72 -13.90 -7.99
C ALA A 16 9.22 -13.81 -7.77
N LEU A 17 9.64 -13.49 -6.54
CA LEU A 17 11.05 -13.68 -6.14
C LEU A 17 11.30 -15.13 -5.75
N ASP A 18 12.37 -15.71 -6.31
CA ASP A 18 12.91 -16.99 -5.83
C ASP A 18 13.73 -16.81 -4.54
N LYS A 19 14.20 -17.91 -3.96
CA LYS A 19 15.01 -17.90 -2.72
C LYS A 19 16.35 -17.16 -2.85
N LYS A 20 16.82 -16.94 -4.08
CA LYS A 20 18.06 -16.20 -4.40
C LYS A 20 17.80 -14.73 -4.71
N GLY A 21 16.54 -14.27 -4.57
CA GLY A 21 16.13 -12.90 -4.88
C GLY A 21 16.11 -12.58 -6.38
N LYS A 22 16.00 -13.61 -7.24
CA LYS A 22 15.81 -13.41 -8.68
C LYS A 22 14.33 -13.34 -9.01
N ILE A 23 13.98 -12.48 -9.96
CA ILE A 23 12.60 -12.31 -10.43
C ILE A 23 12.30 -13.43 -11.43
N ARG A 24 11.22 -14.18 -11.21
CA ARG A 24 10.79 -15.31 -12.04
C ARG A 24 9.43 -15.05 -12.64
N ASP A 25 9.32 -15.27 -13.95
CA ASP A 25 8.09 -15.06 -14.70
C ASP A 25 7.03 -16.11 -14.34
N LEU A 26 5.84 -15.66 -13.93
CA LEU A 26 4.70 -16.53 -13.61
C LEU A 26 3.63 -16.59 -14.72
N SER A 27 3.85 -15.96 -15.88
CA SER A 27 2.85 -15.85 -16.95
C SER A 27 2.37 -17.19 -17.50
N SER A 28 3.19 -18.24 -17.36
CA SER A 28 2.78 -19.61 -17.72
C SER A 28 1.84 -20.26 -16.69
N SER A 29 1.72 -19.69 -15.51
CA SER A 29 0.98 -20.27 -14.37
C SER A 29 -0.28 -19.50 -14.02
N ILE A 30 -0.25 -18.17 -14.14
CA ILE A 30 -1.39 -17.27 -13.90
C ILE A 30 -1.37 -16.13 -14.92
N ARG A 31 -2.54 -15.60 -15.22
CA ARG A 31 -2.68 -14.49 -16.15
C ARG A 31 -2.15 -13.18 -15.57
N ASP A 32 -2.49 -12.85 -14.33
CA ASP A 32 -2.05 -11.63 -13.65
C ASP A 32 -2.29 -11.74 -12.14
N LEU A 33 -1.82 -10.75 -11.36
CA LEU A 33 -2.12 -10.57 -9.94
C LEU A 33 -3.37 -9.66 -9.79
N ASP A 34 -4.53 -10.23 -10.05
CA ASP A 34 -5.84 -9.56 -10.10
C ASP A 34 -6.86 -10.30 -9.22
N SER A 35 -8.10 -9.84 -9.24
CA SER A 35 -9.20 -10.42 -8.44
C SER A 35 -9.50 -11.90 -8.77
N GLU A 36 -9.16 -12.38 -9.97
CA GLU A 36 -9.35 -13.78 -10.35
C GLU A 36 -8.29 -14.68 -9.73
N ASN A 37 -7.07 -14.18 -9.55
CA ASN A 37 -5.90 -14.95 -9.14
C ASN A 37 -5.44 -14.69 -7.70
N LEU A 38 -5.84 -13.57 -7.08
CA LEU A 38 -5.47 -13.25 -5.69
C LEU A 38 -6.39 -13.97 -4.69
N ASN A 39 -6.37 -15.32 -4.74
CA ASN A 39 -7.13 -16.18 -3.85
C ASN A 39 -6.26 -17.33 -3.31
N PHE A 40 -6.70 -18.00 -2.25
CA PHE A 40 -5.92 -19.02 -1.57
C PHE A 40 -5.75 -20.32 -2.35
N GLU A 41 -6.67 -20.64 -3.27
CA GLU A 41 -6.54 -21.79 -4.15
C GLU A 41 -5.37 -21.57 -5.13
N THR A 42 -5.34 -20.43 -5.80
CA THR A 42 -4.23 -20.03 -6.69
C THR A 42 -2.91 -19.96 -5.92
N LEU A 43 -2.91 -19.33 -4.73
CA LEU A 43 -1.70 -19.29 -3.89
C LEU A 43 -1.17 -20.70 -3.56
N SER A 44 -2.06 -21.64 -3.24
CA SER A 44 -1.68 -23.03 -2.97
C SER A 44 -1.04 -23.71 -4.19
N LYS A 45 -1.51 -23.40 -5.39
CA LYS A 45 -0.92 -23.89 -6.65
C LYS A 45 0.47 -23.25 -6.89
N LEU A 46 0.58 -21.93 -6.73
CA LEU A 46 1.85 -21.21 -6.92
C LEU A 46 2.94 -21.67 -5.95
N LYS A 47 2.61 -21.98 -4.70
CA LYS A 47 3.56 -22.49 -3.70
C LYS A 47 4.17 -23.85 -4.05
N LYS A 48 3.56 -24.61 -4.95
CA LYS A 48 4.09 -25.90 -5.43
C LYS A 48 5.05 -25.78 -6.60
N ILE A 49 5.14 -24.61 -7.20
CA ILE A 49 6.01 -24.36 -8.36
C ILE A 49 7.47 -24.25 -7.90
N ASN A 50 8.36 -24.94 -8.59
CA ASN A 50 9.78 -24.67 -8.46
C ASN A 50 10.13 -23.37 -9.19
N LEU A 51 10.18 -22.25 -8.47
CA LEU A 51 10.43 -20.93 -9.06
C LEU A 51 11.77 -20.88 -9.79
N GLU A 52 12.81 -21.60 -9.37
CA GLU A 52 14.12 -21.59 -10.00
C GLU A 52 14.10 -22.18 -11.43
N SER A 53 13.08 -22.98 -11.77
CA SER A 53 12.90 -23.52 -13.13
C SER A 53 12.21 -22.58 -14.11
N LEU A 54 11.63 -21.46 -13.61
CA LEU A 54 10.94 -20.50 -14.44
C LEU A 54 11.90 -19.49 -15.07
N PRO A 55 11.53 -18.88 -16.22
CA PRO A 55 12.32 -17.84 -16.87
C PRO A 55 12.66 -16.69 -15.91
N GLU A 56 13.90 -16.21 -15.97
CA GLU A 56 14.37 -15.07 -15.20
C GLU A 56 14.01 -13.75 -15.90
N ILE A 57 13.42 -12.82 -15.16
CA ILE A 57 13.18 -11.44 -15.60
C ILE A 57 14.35 -10.59 -15.11
N SER A 58 14.87 -9.72 -15.99
CA SER A 58 15.97 -8.80 -15.62
C SER A 58 15.57 -7.89 -14.45
N LYS A 59 16.49 -7.69 -13.50
CA LYS A 59 16.31 -6.74 -12.39
C LYS A 59 16.13 -5.27 -12.83
N SER A 60 16.56 -4.94 -14.06
CA SER A 60 16.35 -3.61 -14.65
C SER A 60 14.94 -3.40 -15.22
N THR A 61 14.12 -4.45 -15.28
CA THR A 61 12.73 -4.34 -15.74
C THR A 61 11.92 -3.53 -14.74
N ARG A 62 11.11 -2.57 -15.23
CA ARG A 62 10.23 -1.78 -14.38
C ARG A 62 9.33 -2.70 -13.55
N ILE A 63 9.20 -2.39 -12.27
CA ILE A 63 8.21 -3.01 -11.37
C ILE A 63 6.95 -2.15 -11.40
N GLY A 64 5.83 -2.75 -11.77
CA GLY A 64 4.52 -2.13 -11.75
C GLY A 64 3.81 -2.28 -10.41
N PRO A 65 2.56 -1.81 -10.30
CA PRO A 65 1.73 -2.03 -9.12
C PRO A 65 1.61 -3.53 -8.82
N CYS A 66 1.79 -3.93 -7.57
CA CYS A 66 1.77 -5.35 -7.19
C CYS A 66 0.38 -6.01 -7.26
N VAL A 67 -0.68 -5.23 -7.44
CA VAL A 67 -2.06 -5.69 -7.70
C VAL A 67 -2.57 -5.02 -8.96
N ASN A 68 -3.14 -5.80 -9.89
CA ASN A 68 -3.74 -5.30 -11.10
C ASN A 68 -5.23 -5.01 -10.90
N ARG A 69 -5.64 -3.77 -11.21
CA ARG A 69 -7.04 -3.32 -11.25
C ARG A 69 -7.87 -3.78 -10.05
N PRO A 70 -7.51 -3.39 -8.82
CA PRO A 70 -8.33 -3.70 -7.64
C PRO A 70 -9.73 -3.12 -7.79
N GLY A 71 -10.73 -3.82 -7.24
CA GLY A 71 -12.11 -3.33 -7.22
C GLY A 71 -12.25 -2.11 -6.31
N LYS A 72 -11.56 -2.13 -5.16
CA LYS A 72 -11.56 -1.03 -4.19
C LYS A 72 -10.15 -0.73 -3.72
N PHE A 73 -9.91 0.55 -3.45
CA PHE A 73 -8.76 1.02 -2.70
C PHE A 73 -9.29 1.82 -1.50
N VAL A 74 -9.47 1.11 -0.39
CA VAL A 74 -9.96 1.65 0.87
C VAL A 74 -8.77 2.15 1.70
N ALA A 75 -8.97 3.23 2.45
CA ALA A 75 -7.95 3.80 3.30
C ALA A 75 -8.50 4.15 4.69
N ILE A 76 -7.64 4.06 5.71
CA ILE A 76 -7.97 4.37 7.10
C ILE A 76 -7.15 5.58 7.54
N GLY A 77 -7.85 6.64 7.98
CA GLY A 77 -7.21 7.86 8.49
C GLY A 77 -6.93 7.80 10.00
N LEU A 78 -5.92 8.57 10.45
CA LEU A 78 -5.58 8.80 11.87
C LEU A 78 -5.46 7.53 12.71
N ASN A 79 -4.79 6.50 12.20
CA ASN A 79 -4.72 5.19 12.84
C ASN A 79 -3.44 4.92 13.65
N TYR A 80 -2.59 5.93 13.87
CA TYR A 80 -1.40 5.79 14.73
C TYR A 80 -1.52 6.74 15.93
N SER A 81 -1.34 6.20 17.14
CA SER A 81 -1.52 6.94 18.40
C SER A 81 -0.52 8.09 18.54
N ASP A 82 0.70 7.90 18.09
CA ASP A 82 1.76 8.91 18.09
C ASP A 82 1.53 9.99 17.01
N HIS A 83 0.97 9.63 15.84
CA HIS A 83 0.56 10.60 14.83
C HIS A 83 -0.63 11.46 15.29
N ALA A 84 -1.61 10.88 15.98
CA ALA A 84 -2.69 11.64 16.58
C ALA A 84 -2.15 12.68 17.60
N ALA A 85 -1.17 12.28 18.43
CA ALA A 85 -0.51 13.18 19.38
C ALA A 85 0.26 14.33 18.67
N GLU A 86 0.98 14.04 17.55
CA GLU A 86 1.70 15.04 16.75
C GLU A 86 0.78 16.15 16.22
N THR A 87 -0.39 15.75 15.72
CA THR A 87 -1.37 16.67 15.10
C THR A 87 -2.31 17.31 16.13
N GLY A 88 -2.23 16.92 17.40
CA GLY A 88 -3.14 17.37 18.47
C GLY A 88 -4.57 16.83 18.31
N ALA A 89 -4.77 15.85 17.45
CA ALA A 89 -6.05 15.20 17.25
C ALA A 89 -6.34 14.20 18.38
N LYS A 90 -7.60 14.10 18.79
CA LYS A 90 -8.02 13.01 19.68
C LYS A 90 -8.03 11.70 18.88
N PRO A 91 -7.55 10.59 19.46
CA PRO A 91 -7.72 9.28 18.84
C PRO A 91 -9.20 9.05 18.48
N PRO A 92 -9.52 8.64 17.26
CA PRO A 92 -10.90 8.39 16.87
C PRO A 92 -11.46 7.19 17.63
N SER A 93 -12.77 7.20 17.90
CA SER A 93 -13.46 6.09 18.58
C SER A 93 -13.73 4.90 17.64
N GLU A 94 -13.64 5.12 16.33
CA GLU A 94 -13.80 4.14 15.26
C GLU A 94 -12.94 4.52 14.04
N PRO A 95 -12.60 3.58 13.13
CA PRO A 95 -11.80 3.87 11.96
C PRO A 95 -12.41 4.95 11.06
N ILE A 96 -11.63 5.98 10.72
CA ILE A 96 -12.03 6.96 9.72
C ILE A 96 -11.79 6.34 8.35
N VAL A 97 -12.87 6.00 7.64
CA VAL A 97 -12.81 5.30 6.35
C VAL A 97 -12.97 6.27 5.20
N PHE A 98 -12.09 6.18 4.22
CA PHE A 98 -12.22 6.88 2.94
C PHE A 98 -11.74 6.00 1.79
N MET A 99 -11.96 6.46 0.56
CA MET A 99 -11.56 5.74 -0.65
C MET A 99 -10.51 6.55 -1.40
N LYS A 100 -9.58 5.84 -2.04
CA LYS A 100 -8.76 6.38 -3.12
C LYS A 100 -9.31 5.86 -4.45
N ALA A 101 -9.40 6.72 -5.47
CA ALA A 101 -9.74 6.25 -6.81
C ALA A 101 -8.67 5.26 -7.29
N THR A 102 -9.08 4.13 -7.85
CA THR A 102 -8.13 3.11 -8.32
C THR A 102 -7.24 3.61 -9.48
N SER A 103 -7.66 4.68 -10.16
CA SER A 103 -6.85 5.38 -11.18
C SER A 103 -5.58 6.04 -10.63
N CYS A 104 -5.49 6.28 -9.30
CA CYS A 104 -4.30 6.85 -8.70
C CYS A 104 -3.14 5.84 -8.56
N ILE A 105 -3.41 4.54 -8.76
CA ILE A 105 -2.44 3.47 -8.52
C ILE A 105 -1.34 3.49 -9.58
N VAL A 106 -0.09 3.45 -9.10
CA VAL A 106 1.12 3.35 -9.92
C VAL A 106 2.11 2.38 -9.28
N GLY A 107 3.17 2.02 -10.00
CA GLY A 107 4.24 1.16 -9.48
C GLY A 107 5.03 1.84 -8.36
N PRO A 108 5.78 1.03 -7.57
CA PRO A 108 6.50 1.50 -6.38
C PRO A 108 7.56 2.57 -6.69
N ASN A 109 8.09 2.56 -7.92
CA ASN A 109 9.17 3.45 -8.35
C ASN A 109 8.74 4.36 -9.53
N ASP A 110 7.44 4.49 -9.77
CA ASP A 110 6.92 5.45 -10.75
C ASP A 110 6.95 6.86 -10.16
N ASP A 111 7.06 7.87 -11.02
CA ASP A 111 7.05 9.27 -10.60
C ASP A 111 5.71 9.66 -9.97
N VAL A 112 5.75 10.53 -8.97
CA VAL A 112 4.59 11.19 -8.38
C VAL A 112 4.42 12.55 -9.04
N ILE A 113 3.28 12.78 -9.68
CA ILE A 113 2.98 14.01 -10.40
C ILE A 113 2.20 14.97 -9.50
N ILE A 114 2.74 16.18 -9.25
CA ILE A 114 2.01 17.21 -8.52
C ILE A 114 0.82 17.69 -9.37
N PRO A 115 -0.42 17.61 -8.84
CA PRO A 115 -1.60 18.02 -9.60
C PRO A 115 -1.56 19.53 -9.93
N LYS A 116 -2.21 19.89 -11.03
CA LYS A 116 -2.38 21.30 -11.40
C LYS A 116 -3.02 22.09 -10.25
N ASN A 117 -2.42 23.24 -9.90
CA ASN A 117 -2.83 24.11 -8.80
C ASN A 117 -2.65 23.51 -7.40
N SER A 118 -1.98 22.38 -7.24
CA SER A 118 -1.59 21.86 -5.95
C SER A 118 -0.49 22.70 -5.31
N LYS A 119 -0.58 22.89 -4.00
CA LYS A 119 0.42 23.61 -3.19
C LYS A 119 0.79 22.88 -1.91
N LYS A 120 0.05 21.83 -1.56
CA LYS A 120 0.16 21.15 -0.28
C LYS A 120 0.22 19.62 -0.45
N THR A 121 0.93 19.16 -1.50
CA THR A 121 1.15 17.73 -1.72
C THR A 121 2.09 17.18 -0.64
N ASP A 122 1.70 16.09 0.01
CA ASP A 122 2.32 15.50 1.19
C ASP A 122 2.47 13.99 1.03
N TRP A 123 3.34 13.38 1.79
CA TRP A 123 3.70 11.96 1.79
C TRP A 123 3.13 11.22 3.00
N GLU A 124 2.85 9.92 2.84
CA GLU A 124 2.39 9.04 3.92
C GLU A 124 2.84 7.59 3.66
N VAL A 125 3.90 7.13 4.35
CA VAL A 125 4.27 5.72 4.31
C VAL A 125 3.25 4.89 5.08
N GLU A 126 2.68 3.87 4.43
CA GLU A 126 1.67 3.00 5.01
C GLU A 126 1.90 1.54 4.66
N ILE A 127 1.51 0.64 5.57
CA ILE A 127 1.28 -0.75 5.22
C ILE A 127 -0.14 -0.90 4.72
N ALA A 128 -0.32 -1.70 3.66
CA ALA A 128 -1.63 -2.13 3.20
C ALA A 128 -1.75 -3.64 3.23
N PHE A 129 -2.97 -4.14 3.37
CA PHE A 129 -3.28 -5.54 3.15
C PHE A 129 -4.18 -5.70 1.91
N VAL A 130 -4.05 -6.87 1.28
CA VAL A 130 -4.84 -7.25 0.10
C VAL A 130 -5.76 -8.40 0.49
N VAL A 131 -7.03 -8.28 0.14
CA VAL A 131 -8.06 -9.27 0.43
C VAL A 131 -7.87 -10.49 -0.47
N GLY A 132 -7.98 -11.70 0.08
CA GLY A 132 -7.81 -12.97 -0.65
C GLY A 132 -9.06 -13.82 -0.74
N LYS A 133 -10.13 -13.39 -0.10
CA LYS A 133 -11.42 -14.10 -0.07
C LYS A 133 -12.55 -13.10 0.11
N GLU A 134 -13.69 -13.34 -0.51
CA GLU A 134 -14.88 -12.52 -0.26
C GLU A 134 -15.12 -12.36 1.25
N THR A 135 -15.30 -11.12 1.67
CA THR A 135 -15.34 -10.72 3.07
C THR A 135 -16.57 -9.88 3.36
N LYS A 136 -17.47 -10.39 4.19
CA LYS A 136 -18.70 -9.71 4.61
C LYS A 136 -19.10 -10.21 5.99
N TYR A 137 -19.36 -9.29 6.92
CA TYR A 137 -19.82 -9.58 8.29
C TYR A 137 -18.93 -10.59 9.05
N ILE A 138 -17.62 -10.49 8.90
CA ILE A 138 -16.68 -11.39 9.56
C ILE A 138 -16.28 -10.90 10.95
N SER A 139 -15.92 -11.83 11.83
CA SER A 139 -15.33 -11.48 13.12
C SER A 139 -13.85 -11.07 12.97
N GLU A 140 -13.33 -10.31 13.95
CA GLU A 140 -11.90 -9.99 14.02
C GLU A 140 -11.02 -11.25 14.08
N LYS A 141 -11.49 -12.31 14.73
CA LYS A 141 -10.79 -13.59 14.83
C LYS A 141 -10.64 -14.29 13.47
N ASP A 142 -11.61 -14.10 12.59
CA ASP A 142 -11.60 -14.71 11.24
C ASP A 142 -10.82 -13.89 10.22
N ALA A 143 -10.56 -12.62 10.48
CA ALA A 143 -9.91 -11.70 9.57
C ALA A 143 -8.58 -12.21 8.97
N PRO A 144 -7.67 -12.88 9.72
CA PRO A 144 -6.44 -13.43 9.13
C PRO A 144 -6.67 -14.42 7.98
N ASN A 145 -7.80 -15.14 8.00
CA ASN A 145 -8.16 -16.12 6.96
C ASN A 145 -8.69 -15.45 5.67
N HIS A 146 -8.83 -14.14 5.64
CA HIS A 146 -9.32 -13.35 4.52
C HIS A 146 -8.24 -12.46 3.90
N ILE A 147 -7.07 -12.33 4.53
CA ILE A 147 -5.96 -11.50 4.05
C ILE A 147 -5.00 -12.36 3.21
N PHE A 148 -4.80 -11.97 1.94
CA PHE A 148 -3.87 -12.66 1.04
C PHE A 148 -2.40 -12.32 1.36
N GLY A 149 -2.13 -11.06 1.65
CA GLY A 149 -0.79 -10.57 1.90
C GLY A 149 -0.75 -9.08 2.16
N TYR A 150 0.47 -8.54 2.24
CA TYR A 150 0.76 -7.16 2.60
C TYR A 150 1.68 -6.50 1.58
N CYS A 151 1.56 -5.18 1.43
CA CYS A 151 2.42 -4.37 0.58
C CYS A 151 2.65 -2.99 1.17
N ILE A 152 3.61 -2.24 0.63
CA ILE A 152 3.83 -0.82 0.95
C ILE A 152 2.90 0.02 0.07
N VAL A 153 2.33 1.06 0.66
CA VAL A 153 1.62 2.13 -0.01
C VAL A 153 2.26 3.47 0.37
N ASN A 154 2.37 4.37 -0.59
CA ASN A 154 2.55 5.79 -0.30
C ASN A 154 1.20 6.48 -0.51
N ASP A 155 0.47 6.80 0.58
CA ASP A 155 -0.84 7.46 0.52
C ASP A 155 -0.69 8.96 0.28
N ILE A 156 -0.14 9.32 -0.90
CA ILE A 156 0.08 10.71 -1.29
C ILE A 156 -1.21 11.51 -1.17
N SER A 157 -1.09 12.71 -0.60
CA SER A 157 -2.20 13.55 -0.19
C SER A 157 -2.00 14.99 -0.65
N GLU A 158 -2.99 15.59 -1.30
CA GLU A 158 -3.04 17.04 -1.46
C GLU A 158 -3.91 17.62 -0.34
N ARG A 159 -3.27 18.24 0.64
CA ARG A 159 -3.93 18.65 1.90
C ARG A 159 -5.00 19.72 1.71
N GLU A 160 -4.79 20.70 0.78
CA GLU A 160 -5.81 21.68 0.47
C GLU A 160 -7.08 21.01 -0.08
N PHE A 161 -6.90 20.08 -1.04
CA PHE A 161 -8.05 19.39 -1.64
C PHE A 161 -8.74 18.46 -0.65
N GLN A 162 -7.96 17.82 0.25
CA GLN A 162 -8.46 16.92 1.28
C GLN A 162 -9.30 17.65 2.33
N ILE A 163 -8.80 18.77 2.86
CA ILE A 163 -9.33 19.39 4.08
C ILE A 163 -10.09 20.68 3.78
N GLU A 164 -9.51 21.58 2.95
CA GLU A 164 -10.02 22.93 2.76
C GLU A 164 -11.17 23.00 1.73
N LYS A 165 -11.38 21.93 0.97
CA LYS A 165 -12.48 21.82 -0.01
C LYS A 165 -13.64 20.97 0.51
N LEU A 166 -14.26 21.44 1.62
CA LEU A 166 -15.43 20.84 2.29
C LEU A 166 -15.18 19.44 2.87
N GLY A 167 -13.92 19.08 3.20
CA GLY A 167 -13.59 17.89 3.96
C GLY A 167 -13.89 16.55 3.31
N GLN A 168 -14.12 16.50 2.00
CA GLN A 168 -14.25 15.24 1.25
C GLN A 168 -12.86 14.73 0.87
N TRP A 169 -12.29 13.87 1.71
CA TRP A 169 -10.89 13.42 1.62
C TRP A 169 -10.50 12.83 0.27
N VAL A 170 -11.42 12.13 -0.38
CA VAL A 170 -11.19 11.50 -1.70
C VAL A 170 -10.60 12.49 -2.72
N LYS A 171 -10.97 13.77 -2.67
CA LYS A 171 -10.46 14.80 -3.59
C LYS A 171 -8.96 15.06 -3.44
N GLY A 172 -8.44 14.95 -2.24
CA GLY A 172 -7.01 15.13 -1.95
C GLY A 172 -6.20 13.84 -2.03
N LYS A 173 -6.85 12.68 -2.11
CA LYS A 173 -6.24 11.36 -2.03
C LYS A 173 -6.22 10.60 -3.36
N SER A 174 -6.83 11.13 -4.42
CA SER A 174 -7.14 10.37 -5.64
C SER A 174 -6.59 10.99 -6.94
N ALA A 175 -5.69 11.99 -6.85
CA ALA A 175 -5.01 12.46 -8.06
C ALA A 175 -4.19 11.32 -8.69
N ASP A 176 -4.06 11.33 -10.01
CA ASP A 176 -3.25 10.34 -10.72
C ASP A 176 -1.86 10.26 -10.10
N THR A 177 -1.30 9.06 -9.97
CA THR A 177 -0.03 8.76 -9.30
C THR A 177 0.00 8.88 -7.76
N PHE A 178 -1.10 9.19 -7.09
CA PHE A 178 -1.15 9.36 -5.63
C PHE A 178 -1.26 8.04 -4.84
N GLY A 179 -1.14 6.89 -5.52
CA GLY A 179 -1.16 5.56 -4.91
C GLY A 179 -0.03 4.65 -5.39
N PRO A 180 1.25 4.97 -5.16
CA PRO A 180 2.33 4.01 -5.39
C PRO A 180 2.15 2.78 -4.51
N ILE A 181 2.12 1.56 -5.09
CA ILE A 181 1.98 0.29 -4.36
C ILE A 181 3.05 -0.73 -4.75
N GLY A 182 3.48 -1.54 -3.80
CA GLY A 182 4.50 -2.56 -3.98
C GLY A 182 5.78 -2.25 -3.19
N PRO A 183 6.96 -2.79 -3.58
CA PRO A 183 7.25 -3.52 -4.81
C PRO A 183 6.66 -4.93 -4.85
N TYR A 184 6.41 -5.51 -3.68
CA TYR A 184 5.91 -6.87 -3.55
C TYR A 184 4.54 -6.91 -2.88
N LEU A 185 3.73 -7.89 -3.27
CA LEU A 185 2.66 -8.44 -2.46
C LEU A 185 3.26 -9.64 -1.72
N VAL A 186 3.52 -9.47 -0.43
CA VAL A 186 4.13 -10.47 0.44
C VAL A 186 3.03 -11.27 1.13
N THR A 187 2.97 -12.57 0.88
CA THR A 187 1.92 -13.44 1.45
C THR A 187 2.02 -13.53 2.98
N THR A 188 0.89 -13.73 3.65
CA THR A 188 0.80 -13.66 5.12
C THR A 188 1.76 -14.62 5.85
N ASP A 189 2.06 -15.77 5.28
CA ASP A 189 2.98 -16.76 5.85
C ASP A 189 4.46 -16.33 5.90
N GLU A 190 4.84 -15.28 5.16
CA GLU A 190 6.18 -14.69 5.20
C GLU A 190 6.36 -13.66 6.35
N ILE A 191 5.28 -13.24 6.99
CA ILE A 191 5.26 -12.19 8.01
C ILE A 191 4.83 -12.79 9.35
N ALA A 192 5.79 -13.01 10.24
CA ALA A 192 5.53 -13.62 11.54
C ALA A 192 4.57 -12.80 12.42
N ASN A 193 4.69 -11.47 12.40
CA ASN A 193 3.81 -10.57 13.13
C ASN A 193 3.72 -9.20 12.43
N VAL A 194 2.64 -9.01 11.71
CA VAL A 194 2.39 -7.75 10.96
C VAL A 194 2.20 -6.52 11.89
N GLN A 195 1.89 -6.73 13.16
CA GLN A 195 1.75 -5.65 14.15
C GLN A 195 3.07 -5.30 14.87
N LYS A 196 4.23 -5.69 14.29
CA LYS A 196 5.57 -5.37 14.83
C LYS A 196 6.57 -5.01 13.73
N LEU A 197 6.12 -4.38 12.66
CA LEU A 197 6.98 -3.96 11.56
C LEU A 197 7.38 -2.50 11.72
N ASN A 198 8.66 -2.19 11.50
CA ASN A 198 9.12 -0.82 11.37
C ASN A 198 8.80 -0.31 9.96
N LEU A 199 8.46 0.97 9.89
CA LEU A 199 8.23 1.68 8.65
C LEU A 199 8.88 3.06 8.71
N SER A 200 9.45 3.51 7.61
CA SER A 200 10.09 4.82 7.50
C SER A 200 9.95 5.42 6.11
N LEU A 201 10.05 6.74 6.05
CA LEU A 201 10.15 7.50 4.82
C LEU A 201 11.25 8.55 4.95
N ASN A 202 12.14 8.58 3.95
CA ASN A 202 13.13 9.63 3.78
C ASN A 202 12.71 10.55 2.62
N LEU A 203 12.80 11.84 2.83
CA LEU A 203 12.66 12.87 1.79
C LEU A 203 14.02 13.48 1.53
N ASN A 204 14.51 13.40 0.29
CA ASN A 204 15.83 13.92 -0.11
C ASN A 204 16.97 13.41 0.78
N GLY A 205 16.93 12.14 1.20
CA GLY A 205 17.91 11.51 2.07
C GLY A 205 17.76 11.84 3.57
N GLN A 206 16.81 12.70 3.95
CA GLN A 206 16.52 13.00 5.36
C GLN A 206 15.30 12.20 5.83
N GLU A 207 15.42 11.45 6.92
CA GLU A 207 14.29 10.75 7.51
C GLU A 207 13.23 11.74 8.01
N THR A 208 12.01 11.59 7.48
CA THR A 208 10.85 12.42 7.82
C THR A 208 9.80 11.67 8.60
N GLN A 209 9.58 10.39 8.28
CA GLN A 209 8.68 9.52 9.03
C GLN A 209 9.43 8.30 9.57
N ARG A 210 9.12 7.92 10.81
CA ARG A 210 9.51 6.65 11.43
C ARG A 210 8.38 6.19 12.34
N GLY A 211 8.03 4.92 12.25
CA GLY A 211 6.98 4.34 13.07
C GLY A 211 7.12 2.82 13.21
N ASN A 212 6.21 2.25 13.97
CA ASN A 212 6.08 0.81 14.09
C ASN A 212 4.58 0.46 14.13
N THR A 213 4.18 -0.60 13.44
CA THR A 213 2.76 -1.01 13.33
C THR A 213 2.12 -1.38 14.67
N ASN A 214 2.91 -1.57 15.74
CA ASN A 214 2.38 -1.75 17.11
C ASN A 214 1.75 -0.47 17.70
N LYS A 215 1.91 0.68 17.04
CA LYS A 215 1.31 1.96 17.41
C LYS A 215 -0.04 2.21 16.74
N MET A 216 -0.50 1.28 15.91
CA MET A 216 -1.85 1.36 15.37
C MET A 216 -2.90 1.41 16.46
N ILE A 217 -3.87 2.32 16.33
CA ILE A 217 -5.05 2.43 17.22
C ILE A 217 -5.97 1.24 16.95
N PHE A 218 -6.23 0.97 15.68
CA PHE A 218 -7.00 -0.18 15.20
C PHE A 218 -6.06 -1.13 14.46
N ASN A 219 -5.93 -2.36 14.93
CA ASN A 219 -5.10 -3.36 14.28
C ASN A 219 -5.73 -3.83 12.95
N ILE A 220 -4.95 -4.48 12.10
CA ILE A 220 -5.35 -4.91 10.75
C ILE A 220 -6.59 -5.82 10.80
N ASN A 221 -6.68 -6.74 11.76
CA ASN A 221 -7.81 -7.66 11.87
C ASN A 221 -9.10 -6.94 12.23
N PHE A 222 -9.01 -5.99 13.17
CA PHE A 222 -10.13 -5.12 13.53
C PHE A 222 -10.60 -4.30 12.33
N ILE A 223 -9.68 -3.68 11.59
CA ILE A 223 -10.00 -2.89 10.38
C ILE A 223 -10.79 -3.72 9.37
N LEU A 224 -10.31 -4.94 9.05
CA LEU A 224 -10.98 -5.78 8.08
C LEU A 224 -12.37 -6.21 8.56
N SER A 225 -12.50 -6.63 9.83
CA SER A 225 -13.79 -6.96 10.43
C SER A 225 -14.74 -5.76 10.41
N TYR A 226 -14.27 -4.58 10.84
CA TYR A 226 -15.04 -3.35 10.85
C TYR A 226 -15.57 -2.98 9.46
N LEU A 227 -14.70 -2.94 8.44
CA LEU A 227 -15.08 -2.63 7.06
C LEU A 227 -16.12 -3.60 6.51
N SER A 228 -16.03 -4.87 6.88
CA SER A 228 -16.94 -5.92 6.42
C SER A 228 -18.39 -5.72 6.85
N ASN A 229 -18.66 -4.85 7.83
CA ASN A 229 -20.01 -4.50 8.26
C ASN A 229 -20.69 -3.49 7.33
N PHE A 230 -19.92 -2.71 6.58
CA PHE A 230 -20.45 -1.63 5.74
C PHE A 230 -20.44 -1.99 4.25
N MET A 231 -19.51 -2.84 3.85
CA MET A 231 -19.35 -3.25 2.45
C MET A 231 -18.77 -4.66 2.34
N SER A 232 -19.10 -5.38 1.29
CA SER A 232 -18.35 -6.59 0.93
C SER A 232 -17.00 -6.20 0.33
N LEU A 233 -15.92 -6.88 0.76
CA LEU A 233 -14.62 -6.79 0.11
C LEU A 233 -14.38 -8.05 -0.71
N GLN A 234 -13.70 -7.88 -1.84
CA GLN A 234 -13.46 -8.96 -2.82
C GLN A 234 -11.96 -9.27 -2.90
N PRO A 235 -11.57 -10.45 -3.39
CA PRO A 235 -10.18 -10.75 -3.70
C PRO A 235 -9.55 -9.63 -4.53
N GLY A 236 -8.35 -9.21 -4.17
CA GLY A 236 -7.64 -8.12 -4.82
C GLY A 236 -7.99 -6.71 -4.33
N ASP A 237 -9.05 -6.51 -3.52
CA ASP A 237 -9.29 -5.21 -2.87
C ASP A 237 -8.12 -4.86 -1.94
N ILE A 238 -7.71 -3.59 -1.95
CA ILE A 238 -6.59 -3.06 -1.17
C ILE A 238 -7.14 -2.22 -0.02
N VAL A 239 -6.58 -2.40 1.17
CA VAL A 239 -6.89 -1.57 2.34
C VAL A 239 -5.58 -1.06 2.94
N THR A 240 -5.36 0.25 2.89
CA THR A 240 -4.24 0.92 3.55
C THR A 240 -4.63 1.39 4.94
N THR A 241 -3.68 1.42 5.89
CA THR A 241 -4.00 1.31 7.32
C THR A 241 -3.64 2.54 8.16
N GLY A 242 -3.31 3.64 7.50
CA GLY A 242 -2.86 4.88 8.16
C GLY A 242 -1.35 4.98 8.27
N THR A 243 -0.88 6.19 8.49
CA THR A 243 0.53 6.58 8.48
C THR A 243 1.05 6.93 9.88
N PRO A 244 2.34 6.68 10.20
CA PRO A 244 2.98 7.14 11.42
C PRO A 244 3.26 8.65 11.39
N PRO A 245 3.73 9.27 12.50
CA PRO A 245 4.07 10.68 12.55
C PRO A 245 5.19 11.06 11.57
N GLY A 246 5.29 12.35 11.25
CA GLY A 246 6.32 12.92 10.39
C GLY A 246 5.84 13.33 9.01
N VAL A 247 4.51 13.40 8.79
CA VAL A 247 3.94 13.98 7.56
C VAL A 247 4.28 15.46 7.44
N GLY A 248 4.32 15.96 6.19
CA GLY A 248 4.69 17.34 5.92
C GLY A 248 3.78 18.37 6.54
N MET A 249 2.48 18.11 6.57
CA MET A 249 1.49 18.98 7.23
C MET A 249 1.75 19.14 8.74
N GLY A 250 2.29 18.13 9.41
CA GLY A 250 2.62 18.15 10.85
C GLY A 250 3.90 18.91 11.20
N LYS A 251 4.76 19.26 10.22
CA LYS A 251 6.00 19.99 10.46
C LYS A 251 5.73 21.45 10.88
N LYS A 252 6.70 22.07 11.54
CA LYS A 252 6.64 23.47 11.96
C LYS A 252 7.88 24.22 11.44
N PRO A 253 7.76 25.04 10.38
CA PRO A 253 6.57 25.26 9.53
C PRO A 253 6.21 24.01 8.69
N PRO A 254 4.97 23.91 8.17
CA PRO A 254 4.58 22.82 7.27
C PRO A 254 5.50 22.71 6.06
N LEU A 255 5.81 21.49 5.66
CA LEU A 255 6.66 21.16 4.52
C LEU A 255 5.87 20.32 3.51
N TYR A 256 5.89 20.72 2.25
CA TYR A 256 5.19 20.00 1.17
C TYR A 256 6.12 19.64 0.04
N LEU A 257 5.78 18.59 -0.71
CA LEU A 257 6.54 18.12 -1.86
C LEU A 257 6.67 19.20 -2.95
N LYS A 258 7.82 19.20 -3.59
CA LYS A 258 8.16 20.10 -4.70
C LYS A 258 8.70 19.29 -5.86
N PHE A 259 8.61 19.85 -7.06
CA PHE A 259 9.29 19.29 -8.23
C PHE A 259 10.76 18.99 -7.93
N GLY A 260 11.19 17.78 -8.27
CA GLY A 260 12.56 17.29 -8.06
C GLY A 260 12.81 16.60 -6.72
N ASP A 261 11.87 16.64 -5.77
CA ASP A 261 12.02 15.89 -4.52
C ASP A 261 12.06 14.37 -4.78
N GLU A 262 12.77 13.65 -3.93
CA GLU A 262 12.90 12.19 -3.98
C GLU A 262 12.44 11.59 -2.65
N MET A 263 11.54 10.60 -2.72
CA MET A 263 11.04 9.87 -1.57
C MET A 263 11.57 8.43 -1.59
N HIS A 264 12.06 7.97 -0.43
CA HIS A 264 12.46 6.58 -0.22
C HIS A 264 11.69 6.02 0.98
N LEU A 265 10.86 5.01 0.75
CA LEU A 265 10.04 4.36 1.76
C LEU A 265 10.54 2.94 2.01
N THR A 266 10.52 2.51 3.26
CA THR A 266 10.82 1.12 3.64
C THR A 266 9.85 0.61 4.68
N ILE A 267 9.48 -0.67 4.57
CA ILE A 267 8.79 -1.41 5.63
C ILE A 267 9.46 -2.77 5.77
N ASP A 268 9.72 -3.18 7.01
CA ASP A 268 10.34 -4.47 7.32
C ASP A 268 9.65 -5.59 6.53
N HIS A 269 10.44 -6.44 5.88
CA HIS A 269 10.04 -7.60 5.07
C HIS A 269 9.25 -7.29 3.78
N LEU A 270 8.74 -6.06 3.59
CA LEU A 270 7.92 -5.69 2.43
C LEU A 270 8.72 -5.05 1.28
N GLY A 271 10.00 -4.71 1.53
CA GLY A 271 10.87 -4.07 0.54
C GLY A 271 10.91 -2.55 0.67
N GLU A 272 11.15 -1.88 -0.45
CA GLU A 272 11.32 -0.43 -0.50
C GLU A 272 10.71 0.17 -1.77
N GLN A 273 10.40 1.46 -1.71
CA GLN A 273 9.90 2.26 -2.84
C GLN A 273 10.77 3.50 -3.02
N HIS A 274 10.94 3.94 -4.27
CA HIS A 274 11.65 5.16 -4.64
C HIS A 274 10.82 5.96 -5.63
N GLN A 275 10.31 7.13 -5.27
CA GLN A 275 9.60 8.01 -6.17
C GLN A 275 10.33 9.33 -6.36
N LYS A 276 10.27 9.85 -7.60
CA LYS A 276 10.62 11.24 -7.90
C LYS A 276 9.36 12.06 -8.07
N VAL A 277 9.38 13.29 -7.60
CA VAL A 277 8.28 14.24 -7.73
C VAL A 277 8.44 15.07 -9.01
N LYS A 278 7.40 15.11 -9.84
CA LYS A 278 7.35 15.78 -11.14
C LYS A 278 6.24 16.82 -11.21
#